data_e04ad08ce5bcb9899f1a69b87f841ab0
#
_entry.id   e04ad08ce5bcb9899f1a69b87f841ab0
#
_cell.length_a   1.000
_cell.length_b   1.000
_cell.length_c   1.000
_cell.angle_alpha   90.00
_cell.angle_beta   90.00
_cell.angle_gamma   90.00
#
_symmetry.space_group_name_H-M   'P 1'
#
loop_
_entity.id
_entity.type
_entity.pdbx_description
1 polymer ?
#
loop_
_entity_poly.entity_id
_entity_poly.type
_entity_poly.pdbx_seq_one_letter_code
_entity_poly.pdbx_strand_id
1 'polypeptide(L)'
;MAERKKIGFGTILMVILAVCVVAYVVSTMRTAGDIPYSELRQYFLEEKVQEFSISDTRITAKLKGGSTVTSDLYDFDLFYQDLNELVQKQYDSGIITAYNYHADHSTNWLQLLLPYVLAFLGFILLMNLMNRMAGGGAGAQDKLSRFGEAKVSTPGEKKVTFQDVAGADEEKEELREIVEFLREPQKYLDLGAHIPKGVLLVGPPGTGKTLLAKAVAGEAGVQFLSISGSDFVEMYVGVGASRVRDLFQQAKKSAPAIIFIAETDAVGRQRGSGLGGGHDEREQTLNQLLVEMDGFGSNEGVVVLAATNRVDILDPALLRPGRFDRQVYVGLPDIKGREEILQVHAKNKPLAEDVDLRQIARGTAGFTGADLENLLNEAALLAGRSSESFITMKDLQESIIKVIAGPEKHSRVIPEKERRLTAYHEAGHAVVMHALPDLDPVHQITIVPRGEAGGMTIYLPDEDRSYLSRSYMLDRIAGLLGGRAAEQLVLGDISTGASNDISRATQLARKMVGTYGMSEQLGNVAFDAGHDEVFIGKSMAQTRPYSEKTAAEMDGEIRRIMDDAYARCTAILEQYRPQLVEVAEYLLANETMTAEEFEKVFRTE
;
A
#
# COMPACT_ATOMS: atom_id res chain seq x y z
N MET A 1 23.58 14.07 43.21
CA MET A 1 23.38 15.51 43.47
C MET A 1 22.31 15.99 42.54
N ALA A 2 21.13 16.32 43.07
CA ALA A 2 20.00 16.77 42.25
C ALA A 2 20.17 18.26 41.94
N GLU A 3 20.28 18.60 40.66
CA GLU A 3 20.27 19.98 40.19
C GLU A 3 18.91 20.64 40.49
N ARG A 4 18.92 21.62 41.39
CA ARG A 4 17.77 22.51 41.61
C ARG A 4 17.57 23.39 40.35
N LYS A 5 16.57 23.09 39.53
CA LYS A 5 16.10 23.98 38.47
C LYS A 5 15.72 25.34 39.09
N LYS A 6 16.47 26.38 38.81
CA LYS A 6 16.12 27.77 39.14
C LYS A 6 14.84 28.14 38.40
N ILE A 7 13.77 28.42 39.16
CA ILE A 7 12.52 28.93 38.61
C ILE A 7 12.84 30.28 37.94
N GLY A 8 12.65 30.38 36.65
CA GLY A 8 12.97 31.60 35.90
C GLY A 8 12.03 32.74 36.28
N PHE A 9 12.56 33.97 36.29
CA PHE A 9 11.82 35.22 36.61
C PHE A 9 10.46 35.32 35.88
N GLY A 10 10.38 34.82 34.65
CA GLY A 10 9.11 34.74 33.86
C GLY A 10 8.04 33.83 34.46
N THR A 11 8.44 32.74 35.16
CA THR A 11 7.48 31.82 35.82
C THR A 11 6.89 32.46 37.07
N ILE A 12 7.71 33.19 37.82
CA ILE A 12 7.26 33.93 39.01
C ILE A 12 6.27 35.06 38.57
N LEU A 13 6.57 35.79 37.49
CA LEU A 13 5.72 36.84 36.98
C LEU A 13 4.37 36.30 36.45
N MET A 14 4.36 35.09 35.83
CA MET A 14 3.13 34.42 35.41
C MET A 14 2.22 34.04 36.57
N VAL A 15 2.82 33.51 37.66
CA VAL A 15 2.05 33.14 38.86
C VAL A 15 1.44 34.39 39.51
N ILE A 16 2.19 35.48 39.60
CA ILE A 16 1.69 36.76 40.12
C ILE A 16 0.54 37.30 39.24
N LEU A 17 0.68 37.28 37.91
CA LEU A 17 -0.36 37.72 37.00
C LEU A 17 -1.63 36.86 37.11
N ALA A 18 -1.49 35.54 37.20
CA ALA A 18 -2.61 34.61 37.40
C ALA A 18 -3.34 34.86 38.72
N VAL A 19 -2.60 35.13 39.80
CA VAL A 19 -3.17 35.50 41.11
C VAL A 19 -3.91 36.82 41.05
N CYS A 20 -3.36 37.84 40.36
CA CYS A 20 -4.03 39.12 40.16
C CYS A 20 -5.32 38.99 39.33
N VAL A 21 -5.33 38.18 38.29
CA VAL A 21 -6.56 37.90 37.47
C VAL A 21 -7.62 37.20 38.31
N VAL A 22 -7.24 36.19 39.08
CA VAL A 22 -8.18 35.49 39.97
C VAL A 22 -8.73 36.40 41.06
N ALA A 23 -7.86 37.23 41.67
CA ALA A 23 -8.29 38.23 42.66
C ALA A 23 -9.25 39.28 42.08
N TYR A 24 -9.01 39.72 40.82
CA TYR A 24 -9.90 40.64 40.11
C TYR A 24 -11.26 39.97 39.79
N VAL A 25 -11.29 38.75 39.29
CA VAL A 25 -12.52 37.99 39.01
C VAL A 25 -13.32 37.77 40.29
N VAL A 26 -12.65 37.42 41.40
CA VAL A 26 -13.32 37.23 42.71
C VAL A 26 -13.87 38.55 43.26
N SER A 27 -13.18 39.69 43.04
CA SER A 27 -13.67 41.00 43.47
C SER A 27 -14.88 41.49 42.67
N THR A 28 -15.01 41.13 41.41
CA THR A 28 -16.15 41.46 40.56
C THR A 28 -17.37 40.51 40.83
N MET A 29 -17.14 39.34 41.41
CA MET A 29 -18.23 38.42 41.79
C MET A 29 -18.91 38.70 43.13
N ARG A 30 -18.43 39.69 43.93
CA ARG A 30 -19.07 40.12 45.18
C ARG A 30 -20.03 41.28 44.93
N THR A 31 -21.18 41.03 44.32
CA THR A 31 -22.28 42.00 44.26
C THR A 31 -23.37 41.59 45.28
N ALA A 32 -23.96 42.63 45.93
CA ALA A 32 -25.09 42.52 46.83
C ALA A 32 -26.21 41.68 46.23
N GLY A 33 -27.01 41.02 47.06
CA GLY A 33 -28.01 40.02 46.65
C GLY A 33 -28.94 40.53 45.54
N ASP A 34 -28.77 39.98 44.35
CA ASP A 34 -29.68 40.24 43.24
C ASP A 34 -31.02 39.55 43.52
N ILE A 35 -32.12 40.34 43.54
CA ILE A 35 -33.47 39.86 43.70
C ILE A 35 -34.27 39.98 42.40
N PRO A 36 -35.27 39.12 42.14
CA PRO A 36 -36.12 39.27 40.97
C PRO A 36 -36.97 40.55 41.07
N TYR A 37 -37.29 41.19 39.93
CA TYR A 37 -38.11 42.40 39.86
C TYR A 37 -39.45 42.30 40.58
N SER A 38 -40.08 41.14 40.57
CA SER A 38 -41.37 40.88 41.29
C SER A 38 -41.23 41.06 42.81
N GLU A 39 -40.12 40.69 43.40
CA GLU A 39 -39.82 40.82 44.82
C GLU A 39 -39.47 42.29 45.15
N LEU A 40 -38.71 42.95 44.30
CA LEU A 40 -38.45 44.39 44.41
C LEU A 40 -39.75 45.17 44.37
N ARG A 41 -40.67 44.89 43.43
CA ARG A 41 -41.99 45.49 43.33
C ARG A 41 -42.78 45.33 44.61
N GLN A 42 -42.70 44.18 45.27
CA GLN A 42 -43.34 43.91 46.52
C GLN A 42 -42.82 44.79 47.68
N TYR A 43 -41.49 45.07 47.70
CA TYR A 43 -40.90 45.97 48.68
C TYR A 43 -41.36 47.43 48.49
N PHE A 44 -41.66 47.88 47.30
CA PHE A 44 -42.29 49.18 47.05
C PHE A 44 -43.77 49.18 47.57
N LEU A 45 -44.52 48.13 47.30
CA LEU A 45 -45.91 47.98 47.75
C LEU A 45 -46.05 47.90 49.30
N GLU A 46 -45.05 47.28 49.93
CA GLU A 46 -45.01 47.12 51.40
C GLU A 46 -44.33 48.32 52.09
N GLU A 47 -44.03 49.42 51.38
CA GLU A 47 -43.44 50.65 51.93
C GLU A 47 -42.11 50.45 52.63
N LYS A 48 -41.35 49.41 52.23
CA LYS A 48 -40.05 49.04 52.81
C LYS A 48 -38.87 49.77 52.20
N VAL A 49 -39.02 50.40 51.03
CA VAL A 49 -37.94 51.11 50.34
C VAL A 49 -37.80 52.52 50.93
N GLN A 50 -36.57 52.88 51.31
CA GLN A 50 -36.24 54.18 51.86
C GLN A 50 -35.58 55.12 50.83
N GLU A 51 -34.65 54.58 50.05
CA GLU A 51 -33.95 55.29 48.99
C GLU A 51 -33.77 54.33 47.82
N PHE A 52 -33.78 54.83 46.59
CA PHE A 52 -33.39 54.01 45.46
C PHE A 52 -32.75 54.88 44.34
N SER A 53 -31.93 54.22 43.54
CA SER A 53 -31.35 54.80 42.32
C SER A 53 -31.42 53.79 41.17
N ILE A 54 -31.69 54.31 39.97
CA ILE A 54 -31.69 53.54 38.73
C ILE A 54 -30.50 54.01 37.90
N SER A 55 -29.66 53.07 37.49
CA SER A 55 -28.53 53.29 36.60
C SER A 55 -28.66 52.28 35.44
N ASP A 56 -28.83 52.79 34.21
CA ASP A 56 -29.08 52.04 32.98
C ASP A 56 -30.19 50.98 33.13
N THR A 57 -29.84 49.75 33.31
CA THR A 57 -30.73 48.58 33.40
C THR A 57 -30.79 47.98 34.82
N ARG A 58 -30.22 48.66 35.84
CA ARG A 58 -30.16 48.15 37.20
C ARG A 58 -30.72 49.13 38.23
N ILE A 59 -31.62 48.66 39.07
CA ILE A 59 -32.12 49.39 40.21
C ILE A 59 -31.45 48.93 41.50
N THR A 60 -30.98 49.89 42.28
CA THR A 60 -30.41 49.65 43.60
C THR A 60 -31.35 50.34 44.63
N ALA A 61 -31.96 49.54 45.50
CA ALA A 61 -32.88 50.04 46.51
C ALA A 61 -32.34 49.74 47.92
N LYS A 62 -32.35 50.77 48.78
CA LYS A 62 -32.01 50.68 50.18
C LYS A 62 -33.29 50.55 51.00
N LEU A 63 -33.42 49.47 51.79
CA LEU A 63 -34.59 49.22 52.61
C LEU A 63 -34.48 49.89 53.98
N LYS A 64 -35.63 50.11 54.65
CA LYS A 64 -35.71 50.70 55.97
C LYS A 64 -34.93 49.94 57.06
N GLY A 65 -34.55 48.68 56.80
CA GLY A 65 -33.68 47.87 57.64
C GLY A 65 -32.18 48.05 57.40
N GLY A 66 -31.75 48.98 56.52
CA GLY A 66 -30.34 49.26 56.19
C GLY A 66 -29.69 48.31 55.18
N SER A 67 -30.38 47.26 54.73
CA SER A 67 -29.92 46.35 53.67
C SER A 67 -30.14 47.00 52.30
N THR A 68 -29.19 46.76 51.39
CA THR A 68 -29.27 47.19 49.99
C THR A 68 -29.55 45.99 49.10
N VAL A 69 -30.58 46.09 48.26
CA VAL A 69 -30.95 45.08 47.28
C VAL A 69 -30.82 45.65 45.86
N THR A 70 -30.46 44.76 44.92
CA THR A 70 -30.32 45.12 43.50
C THR A 70 -31.21 44.22 42.64
N SER A 71 -31.76 44.78 41.59
CA SER A 71 -32.55 44.04 40.59
C SER A 71 -32.26 44.57 39.19
N ASP A 72 -32.18 43.66 38.23
CA ASP A 72 -32.06 44.03 36.83
C ASP A 72 -33.42 44.42 36.26
N LEU A 73 -33.49 45.58 35.59
CA LEU A 73 -34.67 46.07 34.88
C LEU A 73 -34.56 45.69 33.41
N TYR A 74 -35.59 45.06 32.86
CA TYR A 74 -35.64 44.79 31.44
C TYR A 74 -35.79 46.06 30.61
N ASP A 75 -36.60 46.99 31.08
CA ASP A 75 -36.83 48.27 30.45
C ASP A 75 -37.20 49.29 31.51
N PHE A 76 -36.68 50.52 31.44
CA PHE A 76 -37.00 51.63 32.33
C PHE A 76 -38.45 52.07 32.20
N ASP A 77 -39.00 52.06 30.99
CA ASP A 77 -40.38 52.50 30.73
C ASP A 77 -41.40 51.57 31.43
N LEU A 78 -41.08 50.30 31.51
CA LEU A 78 -41.92 49.32 32.23
C LEU A 78 -41.94 49.60 33.75
N PHE A 79 -40.79 49.89 34.36
CA PHE A 79 -40.70 50.29 35.76
C PHE A 79 -41.44 51.60 36.00
N TYR A 80 -41.32 52.57 35.12
CA TYR A 80 -41.96 53.87 35.23
C TYR A 80 -43.48 53.73 35.17
N GLN A 81 -44.04 52.96 34.28
CA GLN A 81 -45.45 52.69 34.16
C GLN A 81 -46.00 51.94 35.39
N ASP A 82 -45.26 50.96 35.91
CA ASP A 82 -45.73 50.11 37.01
C ASP A 82 -45.68 50.79 38.37
N LEU A 83 -44.70 51.59 38.67
CA LEU A 83 -44.39 52.07 40.01
C LEU A 83 -44.31 53.58 40.19
N ASN A 84 -44.33 54.39 39.13
CA ASN A 84 -44.11 55.83 39.24
C ASN A 84 -45.16 56.54 40.09
N GLU A 85 -46.42 56.22 39.93
CA GLU A 85 -47.52 56.81 40.79
C GLU A 85 -47.35 56.45 42.27
N LEU A 86 -46.91 55.21 42.52
CA LEU A 86 -46.68 54.72 43.88
C LEU A 86 -45.42 55.38 44.49
N VAL A 87 -44.39 55.53 43.75
CA VAL A 87 -43.12 56.20 44.14
C VAL A 87 -43.36 57.64 44.47
N GLN A 88 -44.11 58.39 43.63
CA GLN A 88 -44.47 59.81 43.90
C GLN A 88 -45.31 59.93 45.19
N LYS A 89 -46.29 59.08 45.33
CA LYS A 89 -47.14 59.11 46.53
C LYS A 89 -46.39 58.77 47.83
N GLN A 90 -45.45 57.84 47.77
CA GLN A 90 -44.60 57.45 48.91
C GLN A 90 -43.53 58.54 49.19
N TYR A 91 -43.04 59.23 48.16
CA TYR A 91 -42.12 60.35 48.32
C TYR A 91 -42.83 61.56 48.98
N ASP A 92 -44.04 61.91 48.53
CA ASP A 92 -44.83 63.00 49.11
C ASP A 92 -45.22 62.70 50.55
N SER A 93 -45.41 61.44 50.90
CA SER A 93 -45.73 60.98 52.25
C SER A 93 -44.48 60.84 53.15
N GLY A 94 -43.29 61.12 52.63
CA GLY A 94 -41.99 61.00 53.37
C GLY A 94 -41.54 59.58 53.67
N ILE A 95 -42.11 58.59 53.00
CA ILE A 95 -41.71 57.17 53.11
C ILE A 95 -40.42 56.93 52.37
N ILE A 96 -40.33 57.45 51.13
CA ILE A 96 -39.12 57.48 50.34
C ILE A 96 -38.43 58.81 50.57
N THR A 97 -37.19 58.80 51.04
CA THR A 97 -36.46 60.00 51.39
C THR A 97 -35.66 60.57 50.22
N ALA A 98 -35.20 59.74 49.30
CA ALA A 98 -34.53 60.16 48.07
C ALA A 98 -34.69 59.13 46.98
N TYR A 99 -34.80 59.56 45.73
CA TYR A 99 -34.72 58.70 44.55
C TYR A 99 -34.01 59.44 43.41
N ASN A 100 -33.31 58.66 42.55
CA ASN A 100 -32.54 59.21 41.44
C ASN A 100 -32.71 58.36 40.19
N TYR A 101 -33.03 58.99 39.05
CA TYR A 101 -33.12 58.38 37.71
C TYR A 101 -31.93 58.77 36.85
N HIS A 102 -30.72 58.86 37.40
CA HIS A 102 -29.55 59.31 36.67
C HIS A 102 -28.93 58.17 35.91
N ALA A 103 -28.74 58.36 34.58
CA ALA A 103 -27.74 57.59 33.82
C ALA A 103 -26.35 58.10 34.23
N ASP A 104 -25.63 57.33 35.02
CA ASP A 104 -24.27 57.69 35.43
C ASP A 104 -23.32 57.37 34.27
N HIS A 105 -23.05 58.37 33.43
CA HIS A 105 -22.09 58.29 32.30
C HIS A 105 -20.63 58.41 32.75
N SER A 106 -20.29 58.16 33.98
CA SER A 106 -18.92 58.05 34.42
C SER A 106 -18.34 56.68 34.01
N THR A 107 -18.12 56.48 32.71
CA THR A 107 -17.35 55.34 32.18
C THR A 107 -15.94 55.46 32.73
N ASN A 108 -15.62 54.62 33.69
CA ASN A 108 -14.29 54.52 34.27
C ASN A 108 -13.40 53.90 33.16
N TRP A 109 -12.90 54.79 32.25
CA TRP A 109 -12.11 54.38 31.05
C TRP A 109 -10.94 53.46 31.42
N LEU A 110 -10.47 53.51 32.67
CA LEU A 110 -9.45 52.65 33.21
C LEU A 110 -9.96 51.21 33.33
N GLN A 111 -11.23 51.02 33.73
CA GLN A 111 -11.85 49.68 33.83
C GLN A 111 -12.15 49.08 32.45
N LEU A 112 -12.46 49.95 31.47
CA LEU A 112 -12.68 49.50 30.09
C LEU A 112 -11.37 49.13 29.37
N LEU A 113 -10.26 49.83 29.62
CA LEU A 113 -8.97 49.56 28.97
C LEU A 113 -8.15 48.49 29.65
N LEU A 114 -8.34 48.24 30.97
CA LEU A 114 -7.55 47.27 31.73
C LEU A 114 -7.57 45.86 31.13
N PRO A 115 -8.72 45.27 30.70
CA PRO A 115 -8.74 43.95 30.09
C PRO A 115 -7.98 43.89 28.77
N TYR A 116 -8.01 44.97 27.96
CA TYR A 116 -7.29 45.03 26.70
C TYR A 116 -5.77 45.15 26.92
N VAL A 117 -5.34 45.94 27.92
CA VAL A 117 -3.93 46.05 28.29
C VAL A 117 -3.41 44.70 28.83
N LEU A 118 -4.19 44.01 29.65
CA LEU A 118 -3.82 42.67 30.16
C LEU A 118 -3.80 41.63 29.03
N ALA A 119 -4.76 41.69 28.11
CA ALA A 119 -4.76 40.80 26.93
C ALA A 119 -3.55 41.09 26.01
N PHE A 120 -3.17 42.34 25.80
CA PHE A 120 -2.01 42.73 25.01
C PHE A 120 -0.68 42.31 25.68
N LEU A 121 -0.55 42.49 26.99
CA LEU A 121 0.60 42.00 27.75
C LEU A 121 0.67 40.49 27.75
N GLY A 122 -0.48 39.81 27.89
CA GLY A 122 -0.59 38.33 27.76
C GLY A 122 -0.19 37.84 26.36
N PHE A 123 -0.59 38.55 25.31
CA PHE A 123 -0.20 38.27 23.93
C PHE A 123 1.31 38.45 23.71
N ILE A 124 1.91 39.54 24.22
CA ILE A 124 3.36 39.74 24.16
C ILE A 124 4.11 38.65 24.93
N LEU A 125 3.59 38.28 26.10
CA LEU A 125 4.18 37.20 26.89
C LEU A 125 4.06 35.84 26.17
N LEU A 126 2.90 35.53 25.59
CA LEU A 126 2.65 34.33 24.79
C LEU A 126 3.57 34.30 23.55
N MET A 127 3.73 35.43 22.87
CA MET A 127 4.60 35.57 21.70
C MET A 127 6.09 35.44 22.09
N ASN A 128 6.51 35.96 23.26
CA ASN A 128 7.84 35.73 23.81
C ASN A 128 8.04 34.27 24.28
N LEU A 129 7.00 33.62 24.81
CA LEU A 129 7.03 32.21 25.18
C LEU A 129 7.08 31.34 23.93
N MET A 130 6.25 31.63 22.92
CA MET A 130 6.32 31.00 21.59
C MET A 130 7.67 31.24 20.92
N ASN A 131 8.24 32.47 20.97
CA ASN A 131 9.59 32.74 20.48
C ASN A 131 10.69 32.04 21.31
N ARG A 132 10.50 31.79 22.61
CA ARG A 132 11.42 30.99 23.42
C ARG A 132 11.23 29.48 23.24
N MET A 133 10.03 29.00 23.02
CA MET A 133 9.75 27.60 22.58
C MET A 133 10.15 27.40 21.11
N ALA A 134 10.02 28.44 20.27
CA ALA A 134 10.57 28.53 18.92
C ALA A 134 12.02 29.03 18.88
N GLY A 135 12.58 29.45 19.99
CA GLY A 135 13.97 30.00 20.14
C GLY A 135 15.09 28.94 20.14
N GLY A 136 14.69 27.71 19.77
CA GLY A 136 15.43 26.94 18.80
C GLY A 136 15.07 27.35 17.36
N GLY A 137 14.87 28.61 17.02
CA GLY A 137 14.44 29.12 15.69
C GLY A 137 15.38 28.83 14.51
N ALA A 138 16.53 28.22 14.72
CA ALA A 138 17.27 27.45 13.75
C ALA A 138 16.63 26.05 13.51
N GLY A 139 15.92 25.43 14.47
CA GLY A 139 15.37 24.09 14.38
C GLY A 139 13.99 23.96 13.73
N ALA A 140 13.18 25.02 13.61
CA ALA A 140 11.88 24.94 12.95
C ALA A 140 12.00 25.20 11.43
N GLN A 141 12.89 26.10 11.05
CA GLN A 141 13.23 26.34 9.65
C GLN A 141 14.07 25.16 9.10
N ASP A 142 14.92 24.56 9.94
CA ASP A 142 15.66 23.33 9.67
C ASP A 142 14.73 22.08 9.59
N LYS A 143 13.64 22.03 10.35
CA LYS A 143 12.63 20.97 10.23
C LYS A 143 11.77 21.14 8.98
N LEU A 144 11.40 22.36 8.57
CA LEU A 144 10.68 22.61 7.32
C LEU A 144 11.58 22.34 6.10
N SER A 145 12.87 22.68 6.15
CA SER A 145 13.81 22.34 5.08
C SER A 145 14.05 20.83 4.99
N ARG A 146 14.04 20.11 6.12
CA ARG A 146 14.18 18.64 6.16
C ARG A 146 12.96 17.86 5.63
N PHE A 147 11.78 18.45 5.53
CA PHE A 147 10.63 17.80 4.86
C PHE A 147 10.84 17.61 3.35
N GLY A 148 11.71 18.39 2.74
CA GLY A 148 12.09 18.26 1.33
C GLY A 148 13.39 17.48 1.09
N GLU A 149 14.08 17.02 2.14
CA GLU A 149 15.30 16.21 2.01
C GLU A 149 14.95 14.77 1.58
N ALA A 150 15.64 14.27 0.58
CA ALA A 150 15.51 12.88 0.17
C ALA A 150 16.13 11.96 1.23
N LYS A 151 15.33 11.04 1.79
CA LYS A 151 15.84 9.98 2.66
C LYS A 151 16.53 8.93 1.80
N VAL A 152 17.77 9.17 1.46
CA VAL A 152 18.55 8.25 0.63
C VAL A 152 19.10 7.13 1.51
N SER A 153 18.81 5.89 1.14
CA SER A 153 19.44 4.73 1.75
C SER A 153 20.79 4.47 1.06
N THR A 154 21.86 4.62 1.82
CA THR A 154 23.18 4.16 1.40
C THR A 154 23.39 2.73 1.89
N PRO A 155 23.84 1.77 1.05
CA PRO A 155 24.12 0.41 1.50
C PRO A 155 25.18 0.41 2.61
N GLY A 156 24.99 -0.45 3.62
CA GLY A 156 26.01 -0.70 4.64
C GLY A 156 27.31 -1.27 4.03
N GLU A 157 28.30 -1.51 4.86
CA GLU A 157 29.71 -1.80 4.51
C GLU A 157 29.95 -2.98 3.52
N LYS A 158 29.00 -3.90 3.31
CA LYS A 158 29.17 -5.04 2.38
C LYS A 158 28.78 -4.64 0.97
N LYS A 159 29.75 -4.47 0.10
CA LYS A 159 29.55 -4.20 -1.34
C LYS A 159 29.01 -5.48 -2.01
N VAL A 160 27.85 -5.39 -2.64
CA VAL A 160 27.28 -6.43 -3.52
C VAL A 160 27.91 -6.29 -4.88
N THR A 161 28.35 -7.39 -5.49
CA THR A 161 28.98 -7.44 -6.82
C THR A 161 28.22 -8.39 -7.75
N PHE A 162 28.62 -8.48 -9.01
CA PHE A 162 28.03 -9.46 -9.95
C PHE A 162 28.24 -10.92 -9.54
N GLN A 163 29.18 -11.21 -8.64
CA GLN A 163 29.36 -12.55 -8.06
C GLN A 163 28.26 -12.94 -7.07
N ASP A 164 27.57 -11.94 -6.50
CA ASP A 164 26.45 -12.15 -5.58
C ASP A 164 25.11 -12.28 -6.35
N VAL A 165 25.10 -12.04 -7.67
CA VAL A 165 23.95 -12.18 -8.57
C VAL A 165 24.09 -13.47 -9.34
N ALA A 166 23.26 -14.45 -9.06
CA ALA A 166 23.20 -15.71 -9.78
C ALA A 166 22.21 -15.61 -10.95
N GLY A 167 22.49 -16.30 -12.05
CA GLY A 167 21.73 -16.17 -13.29
C GLY A 167 21.84 -14.77 -13.90
N ALA A 168 20.94 -14.45 -14.83
CA ALA A 168 20.86 -13.15 -15.50
C ALA A 168 22.19 -12.77 -16.20
N ASP A 169 22.81 -13.72 -16.90
CA ASP A 169 24.15 -13.54 -17.49
C ASP A 169 24.12 -12.49 -18.60
N GLU A 170 23.07 -12.45 -19.42
CA GLU A 170 22.87 -11.49 -20.49
C GLU A 170 22.64 -10.08 -19.93
N GLU A 171 21.81 -9.94 -18.89
CA GLU A 171 21.57 -8.66 -18.22
C GLU A 171 22.82 -8.13 -17.53
N LYS A 172 23.63 -9.01 -16.93
CA LYS A 172 24.93 -8.63 -16.34
C LYS A 172 25.89 -8.13 -17.41
N GLU A 173 25.95 -8.79 -18.58
CA GLU A 173 26.82 -8.36 -19.70
C GLU A 173 26.38 -7.00 -20.24
N GLU A 174 25.08 -6.78 -20.42
CA GLU A 174 24.51 -5.49 -20.86
C GLU A 174 24.82 -4.36 -19.87
N LEU A 175 24.76 -4.65 -18.57
CA LEU A 175 25.06 -3.67 -17.52
C LEU A 175 26.59 -3.49 -17.30
N ARG A 176 27.43 -4.40 -17.78
CA ARG A 176 28.90 -4.28 -17.67
C ARG A 176 29.42 -3.06 -18.40
N GLU A 177 28.79 -2.67 -19.51
CA GLU A 177 29.14 -1.43 -20.22
C GLU A 177 28.97 -0.19 -19.32
N ILE A 178 27.93 -0.17 -18.47
CA ILE A 178 27.71 0.92 -17.52
C ILE A 178 28.80 0.93 -16.44
N VAL A 179 29.18 -0.26 -15.95
CA VAL A 179 30.27 -0.41 -14.98
C VAL A 179 31.60 0.10 -15.57
N GLU A 180 31.96 -0.33 -16.79
CA GLU A 180 33.18 0.12 -17.46
C GLU A 180 33.18 1.62 -17.67
N PHE A 181 32.07 2.18 -18.12
CA PHE A 181 31.94 3.61 -18.28
C PHE A 181 32.16 4.38 -16.95
N LEU A 182 31.52 3.94 -15.84
CA LEU A 182 31.70 4.60 -14.55
C LEU A 182 33.14 4.49 -14.02
N ARG A 183 33.87 3.44 -14.41
CA ARG A 183 35.29 3.26 -14.06
C ARG A 183 36.24 4.09 -14.96
N GLU A 184 36.00 4.08 -16.27
CA GLU A 184 36.91 4.65 -17.29
C GLU A 184 36.15 5.52 -18.31
N PRO A 185 35.55 6.65 -17.91
CA PRO A 185 34.70 7.46 -18.78
C PRO A 185 35.44 8.03 -19.99
N GLN A 186 36.72 8.34 -19.86
CA GLN A 186 37.51 8.95 -20.94
C GLN A 186 37.61 8.07 -22.19
N LYS A 187 37.75 6.76 -22.03
CA LYS A 187 37.80 5.78 -23.13
C LYS A 187 36.62 5.91 -24.10
N TYR A 188 35.42 6.19 -23.55
CA TYR A 188 34.20 6.33 -24.36
C TYR A 188 34.03 7.74 -24.91
N LEU A 189 34.39 8.76 -24.11
CA LEU A 189 34.31 10.16 -24.52
C LEU A 189 35.26 10.49 -25.67
N ASP A 190 36.47 9.93 -25.67
CA ASP A 190 37.46 10.12 -26.74
C ASP A 190 36.99 9.53 -28.08
N LEU A 191 36.14 8.52 -28.05
CA LEU A 191 35.51 7.93 -29.24
C LEU A 191 34.22 8.67 -29.67
N GLY A 192 33.81 9.70 -28.94
CA GLY A 192 32.55 10.44 -29.19
C GLY A 192 31.30 9.66 -28.86
N ALA A 193 31.38 8.61 -28.04
CA ALA A 193 30.23 7.83 -27.61
C ALA A 193 29.34 8.63 -26.64
N HIS A 194 28.04 8.56 -26.85
CA HIS A 194 27.06 9.09 -25.90
C HIS A 194 26.69 7.99 -24.92
N ILE A 195 26.87 8.30 -23.64
CA ILE A 195 26.59 7.40 -22.54
C ILE A 195 25.10 7.45 -22.21
N PRO A 196 24.45 6.30 -21.93
CA PRO A 196 23.09 6.31 -21.48
C PRO A 196 23.00 7.03 -20.13
N LYS A 197 22.17 8.07 -20.08
CA LYS A 197 21.91 8.80 -18.83
C LYS A 197 21.11 7.98 -17.84
N GLY A 198 20.24 7.11 -18.34
CA GLY A 198 19.40 6.26 -17.54
C GLY A 198 19.18 4.89 -18.14
N VAL A 199 19.09 3.89 -17.26
CA VAL A 199 18.75 2.51 -17.61
C VAL A 199 17.52 2.11 -16.80
N LEU A 200 16.53 1.57 -17.48
CA LEU A 200 15.30 1.07 -16.87
C LEU A 200 15.35 -0.47 -16.79
N LEU A 201 15.35 -1.00 -15.58
CA LEU A 201 15.22 -2.43 -15.31
C LEU A 201 13.74 -2.79 -15.28
N VAL A 202 13.32 -3.63 -16.22
CA VAL A 202 11.92 -4.03 -16.40
C VAL A 202 11.77 -5.52 -16.12
N GLY A 203 10.69 -5.96 -15.46
CA GLY A 203 10.43 -7.38 -15.29
C GLY A 203 9.51 -7.69 -14.09
N PRO A 204 9.11 -8.94 -13.92
CA PRO A 204 8.26 -9.37 -12.82
C PRO A 204 8.84 -9.03 -11.44
N PRO A 205 8.01 -8.88 -10.39
CA PRO A 205 8.50 -8.70 -9.03
C PRO A 205 9.33 -9.93 -8.59
N GLY A 206 10.32 -9.73 -7.72
CA GLY A 206 11.14 -10.82 -7.19
C GLY A 206 12.27 -11.31 -8.09
N THR A 207 12.44 -10.78 -9.31
CA THR A 207 13.50 -11.20 -10.25
C THR A 207 14.89 -10.63 -9.97
N GLY A 208 15.07 -9.85 -8.91
CA GLY A 208 16.40 -9.36 -8.51
C GLY A 208 16.81 -8.00 -9.08
N LYS A 209 15.91 -7.20 -9.68
CA LYS A 209 16.20 -5.88 -10.24
C LYS A 209 16.99 -4.95 -9.30
N THR A 210 16.56 -4.86 -8.05
CA THR A 210 17.26 -4.05 -7.03
C THR A 210 18.63 -4.62 -6.67
N LEU A 211 18.77 -5.94 -6.62
CA LEU A 211 20.04 -6.61 -6.36
C LEU A 211 21.03 -6.34 -7.49
N LEU A 212 20.56 -6.43 -8.73
CA LEU A 212 21.35 -6.17 -9.93
C LEU A 212 21.84 -4.70 -9.97
N ALA A 213 20.96 -3.73 -9.63
CA ALA A 213 21.34 -2.32 -9.53
C ALA A 213 22.43 -2.07 -8.45
N LYS A 214 22.31 -2.74 -7.30
CA LYS A 214 23.35 -2.69 -6.25
C LYS A 214 24.65 -3.32 -6.71
N ALA A 215 24.58 -4.42 -7.47
CA ALA A 215 25.76 -5.10 -8.00
C ALA A 215 26.51 -4.23 -9.01
N VAL A 216 25.81 -3.50 -9.88
CA VAL A 216 26.40 -2.53 -10.80
C VAL A 216 27.21 -1.47 -10.04
N ALA A 217 26.63 -0.89 -8.98
CA ALA A 217 27.32 0.12 -8.18
C ALA A 217 28.54 -0.44 -7.42
N GLY A 218 28.38 -1.65 -6.84
CA GLY A 218 29.47 -2.32 -6.13
C GLY A 218 30.60 -2.74 -7.06
N GLU A 219 30.26 -3.24 -8.25
CA GLU A 219 31.23 -3.60 -9.30
C GLU A 219 31.98 -2.37 -9.83
N ALA A 220 31.26 -1.26 -10.08
CA ALA A 220 31.86 0.00 -10.49
C ALA A 220 32.63 0.69 -9.35
N GLY A 221 32.37 0.34 -8.08
CA GLY A 221 33.02 0.96 -6.92
C GLY A 221 32.52 2.39 -6.64
N VAL A 222 31.32 2.76 -7.11
CA VAL A 222 30.75 4.09 -7.00
C VAL A 222 29.70 4.18 -5.89
N GLN A 223 29.30 5.42 -5.53
CA GLN A 223 28.27 5.67 -4.55
C GLN A 223 26.91 5.23 -5.10
N PHE A 224 26.12 4.54 -4.24
CA PHE A 224 24.75 4.10 -4.56
C PHE A 224 23.75 4.87 -3.72
N LEU A 225 22.88 5.64 -4.38
CA LEU A 225 21.84 6.46 -3.76
C LEU A 225 20.49 5.87 -4.12
N SER A 226 19.82 5.20 -3.18
CA SER A 226 18.56 4.49 -3.42
C SER A 226 17.38 5.20 -2.80
N ILE A 227 16.28 5.30 -3.55
CA ILE A 227 15.00 5.84 -3.12
C ILE A 227 13.86 5.03 -3.75
N SER A 228 12.72 4.93 -3.07
CA SER A 228 11.50 4.38 -3.67
C SER A 228 10.72 5.46 -4.44
N GLY A 229 10.14 5.10 -5.58
CA GLY A 229 9.22 5.98 -6.30
C GLY A 229 8.04 6.44 -5.45
N SER A 230 7.59 5.61 -4.50
CA SER A 230 6.56 5.97 -3.52
C SER A 230 6.97 7.09 -2.56
N ASP A 231 8.28 7.23 -2.26
CA ASP A 231 8.79 8.28 -1.37
C ASP A 231 8.69 9.69 -1.99
N PHE A 232 8.48 9.76 -3.29
CA PHE A 232 8.24 11.02 -3.99
C PHE A 232 6.77 11.45 -3.96
N VAL A 233 5.84 10.55 -3.63
CA VAL A 233 4.41 10.84 -3.61
C VAL A 233 4.00 11.26 -2.21
N GLU A 234 3.72 12.55 -2.04
CA GLU A 234 3.32 13.15 -0.76
C GLU A 234 1.99 13.88 -0.90
N MET A 235 1.35 14.18 0.24
CA MET A 235 0.08 14.94 0.23
C MET A 235 0.27 16.44 -0.01
N TYR A 236 1.49 16.95 0.17
CA TYR A 236 1.79 18.39 0.03
C TYR A 236 2.43 18.67 -1.32
N VAL A 237 1.81 19.57 -2.08
CA VAL A 237 2.28 19.97 -3.42
C VAL A 237 3.70 20.55 -3.37
N GLY A 238 4.57 20.04 -4.22
CA GLY A 238 5.96 20.48 -4.38
C GLY A 238 7.00 19.79 -3.50
N VAL A 239 6.61 18.96 -2.52
CA VAL A 239 7.56 18.22 -1.68
C VAL A 239 8.27 17.13 -2.48
N GLY A 240 7.55 16.37 -3.29
CA GLY A 240 8.14 15.36 -4.18
C GLY A 240 9.15 15.96 -5.16
N ALA A 241 8.80 17.07 -5.81
CA ALA A 241 9.71 17.79 -6.68
C ALA A 241 10.97 18.32 -5.96
N SER A 242 10.83 18.72 -4.69
CA SER A 242 11.98 19.12 -3.86
C SER A 242 12.91 17.95 -3.55
N ARG A 243 12.34 16.77 -3.23
CA ARG A 243 13.13 15.56 -2.98
C ARG A 243 13.87 15.08 -4.24
N VAL A 244 13.23 15.19 -5.41
CA VAL A 244 13.91 14.90 -6.67
C VAL A 244 15.15 15.77 -6.84
N ARG A 245 14.99 17.10 -6.69
CA ARG A 245 16.13 18.04 -6.80
C ARG A 245 17.24 17.74 -5.79
N ASP A 246 16.88 17.46 -4.56
CA ASP A 246 17.85 17.16 -3.49
C ASP A 246 18.62 15.86 -3.78
N LEU A 247 17.93 14.79 -4.20
CA LEU A 247 18.54 13.52 -4.60
C LEU A 247 19.60 13.73 -5.71
N PHE A 248 19.21 14.47 -6.76
CA PHE A 248 20.12 14.74 -7.88
C PHE A 248 21.30 15.64 -7.48
N GLN A 249 21.09 16.60 -6.59
CA GLN A 249 22.18 17.41 -6.03
C GLN A 249 23.14 16.57 -5.16
N GLN A 250 22.62 15.63 -4.36
CA GLN A 250 23.43 14.73 -3.57
C GLN A 250 24.29 13.83 -4.50
N ALA A 251 23.69 13.28 -5.57
CA ALA A 251 24.41 12.47 -6.54
C ALA A 251 25.55 13.25 -7.23
N LYS A 252 25.30 14.48 -7.65
CA LYS A 252 26.32 15.36 -8.25
C LYS A 252 27.48 15.65 -7.29
N LYS A 253 27.20 15.82 -6.00
CA LYS A 253 28.24 16.05 -4.98
C LYS A 253 29.09 14.81 -4.72
N SER A 254 28.53 13.61 -4.93
CA SER A 254 29.19 12.33 -4.67
C SER A 254 29.62 11.59 -5.95
N ALA A 255 29.65 12.28 -7.10
CA ALA A 255 30.03 11.70 -8.36
C ALA A 255 31.50 11.15 -8.34
N PRO A 256 31.76 9.99 -8.96
CA PRO A 256 30.82 9.17 -9.73
C PRO A 256 29.81 8.43 -8.83
N ALA A 257 28.55 8.42 -9.24
CA ALA A 257 27.44 7.88 -8.43
C ALA A 257 26.35 7.24 -9.30
N ILE A 258 25.62 6.30 -8.70
CA ILE A 258 24.38 5.76 -9.26
C ILE A 258 23.21 6.22 -8.41
N ILE A 259 22.19 6.80 -9.05
CA ILE A 259 20.86 7.00 -8.48
C ILE A 259 20.02 5.78 -8.81
N PHE A 260 19.41 5.15 -7.83
CA PHE A 260 18.47 4.04 -8.04
C PHE A 260 17.08 4.42 -7.60
N ILE A 261 16.12 4.36 -8.51
CA ILE A 261 14.69 4.62 -8.24
C ILE A 261 13.94 3.29 -8.33
N ALA A 262 13.59 2.74 -7.17
CA ALA A 262 12.73 1.55 -7.11
C ALA A 262 11.27 1.94 -7.37
N GLU A 263 10.46 1.02 -7.90
CA GLU A 263 9.03 1.21 -8.13
C GLU A 263 8.71 2.53 -8.87
N THR A 264 9.40 2.75 -9.98
CA THR A 264 9.30 4.00 -10.75
C THR A 264 7.87 4.26 -11.25
N ASP A 265 7.05 3.24 -11.41
CA ASP A 265 5.65 3.31 -11.77
C ASP A 265 4.80 4.07 -10.74
N ALA A 266 5.24 4.20 -9.50
CA ALA A 266 4.56 5.02 -8.49
C ALA A 266 4.55 6.51 -8.87
N VAL A 267 5.64 7.03 -9.47
CA VAL A 267 5.79 8.44 -9.87
C VAL A 267 5.67 8.62 -11.38
N GLY A 268 6.12 7.65 -12.16
CA GLY A 268 6.25 7.71 -13.62
C GLY A 268 5.01 7.33 -14.42
N ARG A 269 3.85 7.14 -13.81
CA ARG A 269 2.63 6.71 -14.48
C ARG A 269 2.10 7.75 -15.48
N GLN A 270 1.52 7.29 -16.60
CA GLN A 270 0.86 8.13 -17.61
C GLN A 270 -0.20 9.05 -17.01
N ARG A 271 -0.30 10.26 -17.59
CA ARG A 271 -1.29 11.28 -17.21
C ARG A 271 -2.70 10.76 -17.47
N GLY A 272 -3.52 10.72 -16.43
CA GLY A 272 -4.92 10.34 -16.54
C GLY A 272 -5.82 11.57 -16.60
N SER A 273 -6.92 11.50 -17.34
CA SER A 273 -7.97 12.53 -17.38
C SER A 273 -8.87 12.54 -16.12
N GLY A 274 -8.32 12.23 -14.94
CA GLY A 274 -9.08 12.11 -13.68
C GLY A 274 -9.26 13.45 -12.97
N LEU A 275 -10.49 13.76 -12.58
CA LEU A 275 -10.89 14.91 -11.74
C LEU A 275 -10.51 14.64 -10.26
N GLY A 276 -9.26 14.92 -9.84
CA GLY A 276 -8.88 14.78 -8.44
C GLY A 276 -7.52 15.37 -8.09
N GLY A 277 -7.45 16.18 -7.03
CA GLY A 277 -6.27 16.99 -6.61
C GLY A 277 -5.00 16.22 -6.18
N GLY A 278 -4.99 14.88 -6.19
CA GLY A 278 -3.78 14.06 -5.97
C GLY A 278 -2.95 13.82 -7.23
N HIS A 279 -3.45 14.25 -8.40
CA HIS A 279 -2.74 14.11 -9.67
C HIS A 279 -1.70 15.22 -9.90
N ASP A 280 -1.96 16.43 -9.43
CA ASP A 280 -1.10 17.61 -9.67
C ASP A 280 0.28 17.46 -9.02
N GLU A 281 0.37 16.88 -7.83
CA GLU A 281 1.63 16.69 -7.12
C GLU A 281 2.51 15.64 -7.83
N ARG A 282 1.91 14.50 -8.24
CA ARG A 282 2.63 13.46 -8.97
C ARG A 282 3.13 13.96 -10.33
N GLU A 283 2.30 14.70 -11.07
CA GLU A 283 2.72 15.28 -12.35
C GLU A 283 3.84 16.31 -12.19
N GLN A 284 3.77 17.13 -11.14
CA GLN A 284 4.83 18.09 -10.83
C GLN A 284 6.15 17.37 -10.49
N THR A 285 6.07 16.28 -9.74
CA THR A 285 7.22 15.45 -9.39
C THR A 285 7.81 14.75 -10.61
N LEU A 286 6.97 14.16 -11.46
CA LEU A 286 7.40 13.57 -12.73
C LEU A 286 8.09 14.62 -13.63
N ASN A 287 7.48 15.79 -13.79
CA ASN A 287 8.08 16.87 -14.58
C ASN A 287 9.44 17.30 -14.02
N GLN A 288 9.59 17.37 -12.70
CA GLN A 288 10.88 17.67 -12.07
C GLN A 288 11.91 16.57 -12.34
N LEU A 289 11.51 15.29 -12.28
CA LEU A 289 12.39 14.16 -12.62
C LEU A 289 12.89 14.28 -14.08
N LEU A 290 11.98 14.59 -15.02
CA LEU A 290 12.33 14.79 -16.42
C LEU A 290 13.30 15.96 -16.59
N VAL A 291 13.08 17.07 -15.90
CA VAL A 291 13.96 18.27 -15.93
C VAL A 291 15.35 17.94 -15.39
N GLU A 292 15.44 17.22 -14.28
CA GLU A 292 16.74 16.83 -13.71
C GLU A 292 17.49 15.87 -14.63
N MET A 293 16.80 14.89 -15.23
CA MET A 293 17.42 13.96 -16.20
C MET A 293 17.91 14.69 -17.47
N ASP A 294 17.10 15.63 -17.99
CA ASP A 294 17.52 16.45 -19.15
C ASP A 294 18.68 17.39 -18.80
N GLY A 295 18.73 17.88 -17.56
CA GLY A 295 19.74 18.80 -17.03
C GLY A 295 21.12 18.19 -16.77
N PHE A 296 21.27 16.86 -16.86
CA PHE A 296 22.58 16.23 -16.76
C PHE A 296 23.39 16.45 -18.03
N GLY A 297 24.63 16.92 -17.86
CA GLY A 297 25.66 16.82 -18.87
C GLY A 297 26.21 15.37 -18.95
N SER A 298 26.56 14.92 -20.13
CA SER A 298 27.16 13.59 -20.33
C SER A 298 28.48 13.36 -19.54
N ASN A 299 29.03 14.38 -18.92
CA ASN A 299 30.30 14.35 -18.19
C ASN A 299 30.16 14.44 -16.67
N GLU A 300 28.95 14.40 -16.11
CA GLU A 300 28.77 14.58 -14.66
C GLU A 300 29.05 13.29 -13.84
N GLY A 301 29.30 12.16 -14.49
CA GLY A 301 29.62 10.90 -13.80
C GLY A 301 28.48 10.31 -12.98
N VAL A 302 27.24 10.68 -13.28
CA VAL A 302 26.04 10.14 -12.63
C VAL A 302 25.19 9.36 -13.62
N VAL A 303 24.80 8.14 -13.25
CA VAL A 303 23.88 7.29 -14.02
C VAL A 303 22.62 7.03 -13.18
N VAL A 304 21.45 7.12 -13.81
CA VAL A 304 20.17 6.82 -13.16
C VAL A 304 19.74 5.41 -13.53
N LEU A 305 19.64 4.52 -12.56
CA LEU A 305 18.99 3.22 -12.72
C LEU A 305 17.57 3.31 -12.15
N ALA A 306 16.59 2.83 -12.88
CA ALA A 306 15.21 2.76 -12.40
C ALA A 306 14.69 1.33 -12.51
N ALA A 307 13.79 0.93 -11.65
CA ALA A 307 13.16 -0.39 -11.70
C ALA A 307 11.64 -0.26 -11.70
N THR A 308 10.98 -1.01 -12.58
CA THR A 308 9.53 -1.12 -12.62
C THR A 308 9.10 -2.56 -12.90
N ASN A 309 7.95 -2.93 -12.38
CA ASN A 309 7.30 -4.19 -12.75
C ASN A 309 6.36 -4.01 -13.96
N ARG A 310 6.09 -2.74 -14.36
CA ARG A 310 5.09 -2.38 -15.35
C ARG A 310 5.55 -1.23 -16.22
N VAL A 311 6.19 -1.56 -17.31
CA VAL A 311 6.64 -0.55 -18.30
C VAL A 311 5.46 0.07 -19.07
N ASP A 312 4.38 -0.68 -19.23
CA ASP A 312 3.17 -0.31 -19.98
C ASP A 312 2.44 0.90 -19.42
N ILE A 313 2.54 1.14 -18.11
CA ILE A 313 1.89 2.28 -17.45
C ILE A 313 2.77 3.53 -17.34
N LEU A 314 4.07 3.42 -17.69
CA LEU A 314 4.98 4.57 -17.63
C LEU A 314 4.65 5.63 -18.68
N ASP A 315 4.87 6.89 -18.31
CA ASP A 315 4.75 8.00 -19.26
C ASP A 315 5.81 7.86 -20.36
N PRO A 316 5.41 7.84 -21.64
CA PRO A 316 6.36 7.71 -22.77
C PRO A 316 7.47 8.77 -22.76
N ALA A 317 7.26 9.90 -22.10
CA ALA A 317 8.28 10.92 -21.94
C ALA A 317 9.52 10.43 -21.18
N LEU A 318 9.37 9.48 -20.25
CA LEU A 318 10.50 8.86 -19.54
C LEU A 318 11.36 7.98 -20.45
N LEU A 319 10.77 7.39 -21.49
CA LEU A 319 11.42 6.44 -22.40
C LEU A 319 12.06 7.13 -23.63
N ARG A 320 12.04 8.46 -23.66
CA ARG A 320 12.68 9.21 -24.77
C ARG A 320 14.20 9.22 -24.63
N PRO A 321 14.94 9.23 -25.76
CA PRO A 321 16.39 9.40 -25.74
C PRO A 321 16.84 10.60 -24.91
N GLY A 322 17.91 10.43 -24.13
CA GLY A 322 18.42 11.41 -23.18
C GLY A 322 17.84 11.26 -21.76
N ARG A 323 16.99 10.25 -21.51
CA ARG A 323 16.40 9.92 -20.22
C ARG A 323 16.65 8.45 -19.87
N PHE A 324 15.65 7.56 -19.96
CA PHE A 324 15.89 6.13 -19.88
C PHE A 324 16.16 5.58 -21.30
N ASP A 325 17.38 5.75 -21.73
CA ASP A 325 17.83 5.43 -23.08
C ASP A 325 17.87 3.93 -23.34
N ARG A 326 18.06 3.14 -22.29
CA ARG A 326 18.19 1.69 -22.34
C ARG A 326 17.18 1.02 -21.44
N GLN A 327 16.59 -0.06 -21.93
CA GLN A 327 15.70 -0.91 -21.15
C GLN A 327 16.32 -2.31 -21.07
N VAL A 328 16.56 -2.79 -19.86
CA VAL A 328 17.07 -4.14 -19.59
C VAL A 328 15.93 -4.95 -19.01
N TYR A 329 15.54 -6.01 -19.69
CA TYR A 329 14.45 -6.88 -19.24
C TYR A 329 15.02 -7.99 -18.36
N VAL A 330 14.65 -7.96 -17.06
CA VAL A 330 15.05 -8.97 -16.07
C VAL A 330 13.91 -9.98 -15.93
N GLY A 331 14.00 -11.05 -16.69
CA GLY A 331 12.99 -12.10 -16.81
C GLY A 331 12.96 -13.06 -15.61
N LEU A 332 12.10 -14.09 -15.72
CA LEU A 332 12.16 -15.24 -14.83
C LEU A 332 13.43 -16.05 -15.16
N PRO A 333 14.12 -16.59 -14.14
CA PRO A 333 15.30 -17.40 -14.36
C PRO A 333 14.95 -18.74 -15.03
N ASP A 334 15.77 -19.18 -15.98
CA ASP A 334 15.74 -20.50 -16.57
C ASP A 334 16.22 -21.57 -15.56
N ILE A 335 16.20 -22.85 -15.94
CA ILE A 335 16.60 -23.96 -15.06
C ILE A 335 18.04 -23.74 -14.51
N LYS A 336 18.96 -23.29 -15.35
CA LYS A 336 20.35 -23.03 -14.95
C LYS A 336 20.41 -21.88 -13.96
N GLY A 337 19.75 -20.78 -14.26
CA GLY A 337 19.67 -19.61 -13.38
C GLY A 337 19.02 -19.96 -12.03
N ARG A 338 17.96 -20.77 -12.00
CA ARG A 338 17.34 -21.23 -10.75
C ARG A 338 18.29 -22.10 -9.92
N GLU A 339 19.03 -23.00 -10.56
CA GLU A 339 20.05 -23.82 -9.88
C GLU A 339 21.13 -22.93 -9.25
N GLU A 340 21.67 -21.97 -10.00
CA GLU A 340 22.68 -21.02 -9.50
C GLU A 340 22.14 -20.16 -8.35
N ILE A 341 20.89 -19.68 -8.44
CA ILE A 341 20.23 -18.91 -7.37
C ILE A 341 20.08 -19.77 -6.10
N LEU A 342 19.62 -21.02 -6.26
CA LEU A 342 19.51 -21.97 -5.15
C LEU A 342 20.88 -22.20 -4.49
N GLN A 343 21.95 -22.38 -5.28
CA GLN A 343 23.30 -22.55 -4.76
C GLN A 343 23.79 -21.33 -3.96
N VAL A 344 23.48 -20.11 -4.40
CA VAL A 344 23.83 -18.88 -3.67
C VAL A 344 23.11 -18.82 -2.33
N HIS A 345 21.82 -19.08 -2.31
CA HIS A 345 21.02 -19.02 -1.05
C HIS A 345 21.25 -20.23 -0.13
N ALA A 346 21.81 -21.34 -0.65
CA ALA A 346 22.18 -22.52 0.10
C ALA A 346 23.52 -22.41 0.85
N LYS A 347 24.40 -21.46 0.47
CA LYS A 347 25.78 -21.35 1.01
C LYS A 347 25.87 -21.35 2.54
N ASN A 348 24.87 -20.83 3.22
CA ASN A 348 24.85 -20.71 4.70
C ASN A 348 23.82 -21.65 5.35
N LYS A 349 23.37 -22.68 4.65
CA LYS A 349 22.37 -23.63 5.13
C LYS A 349 22.95 -25.04 5.18
N PRO A 350 22.72 -25.81 6.23
CA PRO A 350 23.17 -27.19 6.33
C PRO A 350 22.26 -28.08 5.46
N LEU A 351 22.70 -28.48 4.28
CA LEU A 351 21.99 -29.42 3.41
C LEU A 351 22.45 -30.85 3.71
N ALA A 352 21.53 -31.81 3.63
CA ALA A 352 21.82 -33.23 3.73
C ALA A 352 22.43 -33.77 2.40
N GLU A 353 23.04 -34.94 2.43
CA GLU A 353 23.69 -35.55 1.26
C GLU A 353 22.73 -35.96 0.15
N ASP A 354 21.45 -36.16 0.46
CA ASP A 354 20.39 -36.53 -0.49
C ASP A 354 19.89 -35.36 -1.33
N VAL A 355 20.29 -34.11 -1.03
CA VAL A 355 19.77 -32.90 -1.68
C VAL A 355 20.37 -32.70 -3.06
N ASP A 356 19.51 -32.74 -4.08
CA ASP A 356 19.81 -32.35 -5.45
C ASP A 356 19.13 -31.02 -5.82
N LEU A 357 19.88 -29.91 -5.75
CA LEU A 357 19.38 -28.57 -6.10
C LEU A 357 18.98 -28.45 -7.58
N ARG A 358 19.54 -29.25 -8.47
CA ARG A 358 19.17 -29.29 -9.87
C ARG A 358 17.77 -29.88 -10.07
N GLN A 359 17.42 -30.93 -9.30
CA GLN A 359 16.08 -31.48 -9.31
C GLN A 359 15.06 -30.45 -8.78
N ILE A 360 15.41 -29.72 -7.73
CA ILE A 360 14.58 -28.62 -7.21
C ILE A 360 14.43 -27.50 -8.26
N ALA A 361 15.51 -27.13 -8.96
CA ALA A 361 15.46 -26.11 -10.02
C ALA A 361 14.51 -26.51 -11.17
N ARG A 362 14.46 -27.81 -11.54
CA ARG A 362 13.49 -28.30 -12.53
C ARG A 362 12.05 -28.18 -12.03
N GLY A 363 11.78 -28.62 -10.80
CA GLY A 363 10.46 -28.57 -10.21
C GLY A 363 9.96 -27.17 -9.81
N THR A 364 10.73 -26.12 -10.05
CA THR A 364 10.38 -24.72 -9.68
C THR A 364 10.26 -23.80 -10.90
N ALA A 365 9.79 -24.33 -12.04
CA ALA A 365 9.53 -23.51 -13.21
C ALA A 365 8.58 -22.36 -12.87
N GLY A 366 8.92 -21.15 -13.34
CA GLY A 366 8.17 -19.93 -13.06
C GLY A 366 8.47 -19.27 -11.71
N PHE A 367 9.33 -19.85 -10.86
CA PHE A 367 9.75 -19.21 -9.61
C PHE A 367 10.73 -18.08 -9.91
N THR A 368 10.57 -16.99 -9.15
CA THR A 368 11.51 -15.88 -9.12
C THR A 368 12.68 -16.16 -8.17
N GLY A 369 13.72 -15.34 -8.20
CA GLY A 369 14.81 -15.42 -7.23
C GLY A 369 14.33 -15.28 -5.78
N ALA A 370 13.33 -14.44 -5.52
CA ALA A 370 12.73 -14.27 -4.19
C ALA A 370 11.93 -15.52 -3.75
N ASP A 371 11.23 -16.19 -4.68
CA ASP A 371 10.52 -17.43 -4.38
C ASP A 371 11.49 -18.56 -4.02
N LEU A 372 12.63 -18.65 -4.72
CA LEU A 372 13.68 -19.64 -4.46
C LEU A 372 14.39 -19.39 -3.12
N GLU A 373 14.64 -18.13 -2.77
CA GLU A 373 15.14 -17.76 -1.43
C GLU A 373 14.16 -18.19 -0.34
N ASN A 374 12.88 -17.85 -0.53
CA ASN A 374 11.80 -18.22 0.40
C ASN A 374 11.64 -19.74 0.51
N LEU A 375 11.74 -20.48 -0.60
CA LEU A 375 11.70 -21.94 -0.60
C LEU A 375 12.77 -22.54 0.32
N LEU A 376 14.02 -22.12 0.17
CA LEU A 376 15.12 -22.60 1.02
C LEU A 376 14.97 -22.17 2.48
N ASN A 377 14.37 -21.01 2.74
CA ASN A 377 14.06 -20.57 4.09
C ASN A 377 12.95 -21.41 4.72
N GLU A 378 11.87 -21.70 3.97
CA GLU A 378 10.79 -22.56 4.43
C GLU A 378 11.25 -23.99 4.71
N ALA A 379 12.15 -24.55 3.87
CA ALA A 379 12.75 -25.85 4.10
C ALA A 379 13.58 -25.87 5.40
N ALA A 380 14.35 -24.81 5.67
CA ALA A 380 15.08 -24.68 6.93
C ALA A 380 14.14 -24.60 8.15
N LEU A 381 12.99 -23.92 8.01
CA LEU A 381 11.98 -23.86 9.07
C LEU A 381 11.29 -25.22 9.29
N LEU A 382 11.06 -26.00 8.24
CA LEU A 382 10.51 -27.36 8.34
C LEU A 382 11.49 -28.30 9.06
N ALA A 383 12.75 -28.36 8.63
CA ALA A 383 13.79 -29.13 9.29
C ALA A 383 13.93 -28.76 10.78
N GLY A 384 13.91 -27.45 11.10
CA GLY A 384 13.95 -26.98 12.48
C GLY A 384 12.75 -27.42 13.33
N ARG A 385 11.55 -27.48 12.75
CA ARG A 385 10.35 -28.02 13.45
C ARG A 385 10.46 -29.51 13.74
N SER A 386 11.04 -30.26 12.81
CA SER A 386 11.29 -31.71 12.96
C SER A 386 12.49 -32.00 13.85
N SER A 387 13.17 -30.99 14.38
CA SER A 387 14.40 -31.10 15.18
C SER A 387 15.55 -31.79 14.41
N GLU A 388 15.56 -31.65 13.09
CA GLU A 388 16.62 -32.16 12.24
C GLU A 388 17.80 -31.19 12.17
N SER A 389 19.00 -31.71 12.00
CA SER A 389 20.24 -30.91 11.93
C SER A 389 20.57 -30.44 10.50
N PHE A 390 19.93 -31.04 9.51
CA PHE A 390 20.16 -30.81 8.09
C PHE A 390 18.82 -30.68 7.36
N ILE A 391 18.81 -29.90 6.29
CA ILE A 391 17.66 -29.78 5.39
C ILE A 391 17.72 -30.96 4.41
N THR A 392 16.67 -31.76 4.37
CA THR A 392 16.57 -32.93 3.50
C THR A 392 15.89 -32.61 2.16
N MET A 393 16.00 -33.51 1.19
CA MET A 393 15.28 -33.40 -0.08
C MET A 393 13.76 -33.34 0.13
N LYS A 394 13.24 -34.06 1.12
CA LYS A 394 11.82 -34.05 1.50
C LYS A 394 11.36 -32.67 1.98
N ASP A 395 12.17 -32.00 2.81
CA ASP A 395 11.83 -30.64 3.29
C ASP A 395 11.76 -29.65 2.14
N LEU A 396 12.66 -29.78 1.16
CA LEU A 396 12.65 -28.94 -0.04
C LEU A 396 11.42 -29.19 -0.91
N GLN A 397 11.05 -30.44 -1.15
CA GLN A 397 9.85 -30.79 -1.92
C GLN A 397 8.58 -30.29 -1.24
N GLU A 398 8.45 -30.47 0.08
CA GLU A 398 7.32 -29.95 0.84
C GLU A 398 7.29 -28.41 0.83
N SER A 399 8.45 -27.78 0.82
CA SER A 399 8.55 -26.31 0.73
C SER A 399 8.11 -25.76 -0.61
N ILE A 400 8.36 -26.46 -1.73
CA ILE A 400 7.81 -26.11 -3.05
C ILE A 400 6.29 -26.00 -2.95
N ILE A 401 5.66 -27.06 -2.40
CA ILE A 401 4.21 -27.12 -2.25
C ILE A 401 3.70 -26.01 -1.34
N LYS A 402 4.40 -25.75 -0.23
CA LYS A 402 4.04 -24.70 0.71
C LYS A 402 4.13 -23.29 0.12
N VAL A 403 5.11 -23.02 -0.73
CA VAL A 403 5.26 -21.72 -1.41
C VAL A 403 4.15 -21.53 -2.45
N ILE A 404 3.78 -22.59 -3.20
CA ILE A 404 2.73 -22.53 -4.22
C ILE A 404 1.33 -22.45 -3.59
N ALA A 405 1.03 -23.30 -2.60
CA ALA A 405 -0.31 -23.57 -2.10
C ALA A 405 -0.59 -23.03 -0.69
N GLY A 406 0.45 -22.62 0.02
CA GLY A 406 0.35 -22.23 1.43
C GLY A 406 0.41 -23.41 2.41
N PRO A 407 0.29 -23.14 3.72
CA PRO A 407 0.38 -24.16 4.75
C PRO A 407 -0.85 -25.07 4.79
N GLU A 408 -0.68 -26.31 5.23
CA GLU A 408 -1.75 -27.27 5.49
C GLU A 408 -2.66 -26.83 6.63
N LYS A 409 -3.96 -27.10 6.51
CA LYS A 409 -4.99 -26.78 7.50
C LYS A 409 -5.55 -28.05 8.16
N HIS A 410 -4.79 -28.71 8.99
CA HIS A 410 -5.21 -29.94 9.68
C HIS A 410 -6.32 -29.75 10.72
N SER A 411 -6.56 -28.52 11.18
CA SER A 411 -7.60 -28.25 12.19
C SER A 411 -9.01 -28.14 11.63
N ARG A 412 -9.18 -28.14 10.31
CA ARG A 412 -10.48 -28.00 9.66
C ARG A 412 -11.20 -29.35 9.65
N VAL A 413 -12.35 -29.41 10.32
CA VAL A 413 -13.23 -30.59 10.25
C VAL A 413 -14.02 -30.54 8.95
N ILE A 414 -13.77 -31.50 8.06
CA ILE A 414 -14.45 -31.60 6.76
C ILE A 414 -15.49 -32.70 6.85
N PRO A 415 -16.78 -32.43 6.50
CA PRO A 415 -17.79 -33.47 6.41
C PRO A 415 -17.40 -34.56 5.39
N GLU A 416 -17.76 -35.80 5.65
CA GLU A 416 -17.43 -36.94 4.79
C GLU A 416 -17.93 -36.75 3.34
N LYS A 417 -19.08 -36.13 3.17
CA LYS A 417 -19.62 -35.81 1.84
C LYS A 417 -18.70 -34.84 1.06
N GLU A 418 -18.18 -33.82 1.72
CA GLU A 418 -17.25 -32.85 1.09
C GLU A 418 -15.90 -33.50 0.84
N ARG A 419 -15.42 -34.33 1.77
CA ARG A 419 -14.16 -35.06 1.61
C ARG A 419 -14.21 -35.98 0.40
N ARG A 420 -15.32 -36.71 0.21
CA ARG A 420 -15.55 -37.56 -0.96
C ARG A 420 -15.62 -36.76 -2.25
N LEU A 421 -16.32 -35.61 -2.22
CA LEU A 421 -16.40 -34.70 -3.37
C LEU A 421 -15.00 -34.22 -3.79
N THR A 422 -14.19 -33.76 -2.84
CA THR A 422 -12.82 -33.29 -3.11
C THR A 422 -11.96 -34.44 -3.65
N ALA A 423 -12.06 -35.65 -3.11
CA ALA A 423 -11.27 -36.79 -3.59
C ALA A 423 -11.55 -37.12 -5.05
N TYR A 424 -12.82 -37.17 -5.46
CA TYR A 424 -13.16 -37.39 -6.87
C TYR A 424 -12.82 -36.21 -7.76
N HIS A 425 -12.91 -34.99 -7.26
CA HIS A 425 -12.52 -33.77 -7.97
C HIS A 425 -11.02 -33.80 -8.31
N GLU A 426 -10.16 -34.01 -7.31
CA GLU A 426 -8.70 -34.04 -7.51
C GLU A 426 -8.27 -35.24 -8.33
N ALA A 427 -8.88 -36.42 -8.09
CA ALA A 427 -8.65 -37.61 -8.92
C ALA A 427 -9.03 -37.36 -10.39
N GLY A 428 -10.11 -36.60 -10.64
CA GLY A 428 -10.53 -36.22 -11.98
C GLY A 428 -9.48 -35.38 -12.71
N HIS A 429 -8.89 -34.37 -12.07
CA HIS A 429 -7.79 -33.62 -12.61
C HIS A 429 -6.60 -34.52 -12.94
N ALA A 430 -6.16 -35.33 -12.01
CA ALA A 430 -5.00 -36.19 -12.16
C ALA A 430 -5.14 -37.20 -13.30
N VAL A 431 -6.28 -37.89 -13.39
CA VAL A 431 -6.53 -38.88 -14.44
C VAL A 431 -6.57 -38.24 -15.83
N VAL A 432 -7.24 -37.09 -15.98
CA VAL A 432 -7.29 -36.41 -17.26
C VAL A 432 -5.90 -35.91 -17.67
N MET A 433 -5.12 -35.37 -16.73
CA MET A 433 -3.77 -34.93 -17.01
C MET A 433 -2.84 -36.07 -17.41
N HIS A 434 -2.92 -37.22 -16.76
CA HIS A 434 -2.14 -38.42 -17.11
C HIS A 434 -2.47 -38.92 -18.53
N ALA A 435 -3.73 -38.87 -18.93
CA ALA A 435 -4.17 -39.37 -20.24
C ALA A 435 -3.79 -38.43 -21.41
N LEU A 436 -3.37 -37.18 -21.13
CA LEU A 436 -3.03 -36.17 -22.12
C LEU A 436 -1.52 -35.96 -22.18
N PRO A 437 -0.84 -36.45 -23.25
CA PRO A 437 0.61 -36.56 -23.29
C PRO A 437 1.36 -35.19 -23.37
N ASP A 438 0.66 -34.14 -23.75
CA ASP A 438 1.24 -32.81 -23.83
C ASP A 438 1.31 -32.10 -22.48
N LEU A 439 0.59 -32.61 -21.46
CA LEU A 439 0.56 -32.02 -20.11
C LEU A 439 1.73 -32.48 -19.24
N ASP A 440 2.03 -31.66 -18.24
CA ASP A 440 3.08 -31.96 -17.28
C ASP A 440 2.65 -33.10 -16.34
N PRO A 441 3.58 -33.99 -15.91
CA PRO A 441 3.26 -35.15 -15.08
C PRO A 441 2.72 -34.71 -13.70
N VAL A 442 1.81 -35.51 -13.17
CA VAL A 442 1.29 -35.34 -11.82
C VAL A 442 2.39 -35.62 -10.81
N HIS A 443 2.68 -34.64 -9.96
CA HIS A 443 3.68 -34.76 -8.90
C HIS A 443 3.08 -35.27 -7.58
N GLN A 444 1.93 -34.71 -7.20
CA GLN A 444 1.23 -35.07 -5.97
C GLN A 444 -0.25 -34.71 -6.07
N ILE A 445 -1.08 -35.50 -5.44
CA ILE A 445 -2.51 -35.26 -5.29
C ILE A 445 -2.82 -35.24 -3.79
N THR A 446 -3.55 -34.27 -3.30
CA THR A 446 -3.91 -34.16 -1.88
C THR A 446 -5.32 -33.63 -1.69
N ILE A 447 -6.01 -34.19 -0.70
CA ILE A 447 -7.31 -33.68 -0.22
C ILE A 447 -7.16 -32.94 1.13
N VAL A 448 -5.93 -32.73 1.61
CA VAL A 448 -5.65 -31.88 2.76
C VAL A 448 -5.79 -30.43 2.34
N PRO A 449 -6.66 -29.63 2.99
CA PRO A 449 -6.86 -28.23 2.61
C PRO A 449 -5.60 -27.40 2.79
N ARG A 450 -5.30 -26.56 1.78
CA ARG A 450 -4.22 -25.57 1.83
C ARG A 450 -4.74 -24.20 1.37
N GLY A 451 -4.39 -23.15 2.08
CA GLY A 451 -4.87 -21.80 1.73
C GLY A 451 -6.41 -21.74 1.64
N GLU A 452 -6.96 -21.44 0.46
CA GLU A 452 -8.41 -21.44 0.18
C GLU A 452 -8.89 -22.72 -0.51
N ALA A 453 -7.97 -23.57 -0.96
CA ALA A 453 -8.28 -24.80 -1.67
C ALA A 453 -8.69 -25.93 -0.70
N GLY A 454 -9.70 -26.71 -1.08
CA GLY A 454 -10.16 -27.90 -0.34
C GLY A 454 -9.27 -29.12 -0.58
N GLY A 455 -8.63 -29.19 -1.75
CA GLY A 455 -7.65 -30.18 -2.19
C GLY A 455 -6.80 -29.57 -3.29
N MET A 456 -5.85 -30.33 -3.83
CA MET A 456 -4.97 -29.86 -4.90
C MET A 456 -4.32 -31.03 -5.65
N THR A 457 -4.32 -30.91 -6.96
CA THR A 457 -3.49 -31.74 -7.85
C THR A 457 -2.32 -30.91 -8.33
N ILE A 458 -1.11 -31.29 -7.93
CA ILE A 458 0.14 -30.60 -8.21
C ILE A 458 0.84 -31.29 -9.39
N TYR A 459 1.24 -30.51 -10.35
CA TYR A 459 2.07 -30.93 -11.48
C TYR A 459 3.29 -30.01 -11.54
N LEU A 460 4.42 -30.58 -11.86
CA LEU A 460 5.67 -29.84 -12.00
C LEU A 460 6.17 -30.02 -13.43
N PRO A 461 6.42 -28.92 -14.16
CA PRO A 461 6.97 -29.01 -15.51
C PRO A 461 8.38 -29.59 -15.46
N ASP A 462 8.69 -30.49 -16.37
CA ASP A 462 10.04 -31.04 -16.53
C ASP A 462 11.00 -30.06 -17.24
N GLU A 463 10.44 -29.16 -18.04
CA GLU A 463 11.18 -28.20 -18.87
C GLU A 463 10.53 -26.81 -18.86
N ASP A 464 11.34 -25.78 -19.03
CA ASP A 464 10.86 -24.40 -19.23
C ASP A 464 10.33 -24.23 -20.66
N ARG A 465 9.05 -23.95 -20.81
CA ARG A 465 8.40 -23.77 -22.11
C ARG A 465 8.33 -22.28 -22.47
N SER A 466 9.02 -21.91 -23.54
CA SER A 466 8.95 -20.54 -24.07
C SER A 466 7.71 -20.30 -24.93
N TYR A 467 7.15 -21.35 -25.54
CA TYR A 467 5.98 -21.30 -26.41
C TYR A 467 4.95 -22.34 -26.03
N LEU A 468 3.69 -21.96 -26.08
CA LEU A 468 2.57 -22.87 -25.85
C LEU A 468 1.89 -23.18 -27.19
N SER A 469 1.79 -24.46 -27.55
CA SER A 469 1.07 -24.90 -28.74
C SER A 469 -0.45 -24.83 -28.53
N ARG A 470 -1.22 -24.77 -29.62
CA ARG A 470 -2.68 -24.86 -29.55
C ARG A 470 -3.14 -26.18 -28.91
N SER A 471 -2.50 -27.31 -29.23
CA SER A 471 -2.79 -28.61 -28.63
C SER A 471 -2.59 -28.59 -27.12
N TYR A 472 -1.43 -28.10 -26.65
CA TYR A 472 -1.16 -27.97 -25.23
C TYR A 472 -2.21 -27.13 -24.49
N MET A 473 -2.62 -26.00 -25.10
CA MET A 473 -3.62 -25.13 -24.46
C MET A 473 -4.99 -25.80 -24.38
N LEU A 474 -5.40 -26.54 -25.40
CA LEU A 474 -6.65 -27.31 -25.38
C LEU A 474 -6.60 -28.45 -24.35
N ASP A 475 -5.48 -29.17 -24.26
CA ASP A 475 -5.25 -30.19 -23.26
C ASP A 475 -5.28 -29.62 -21.84
N ARG A 476 -4.69 -28.44 -21.68
CA ARG A 476 -4.71 -27.72 -20.42
C ARG A 476 -6.13 -27.33 -19.97
N ILE A 477 -6.97 -26.87 -20.91
CA ILE A 477 -8.39 -26.58 -20.64
C ILE A 477 -9.10 -27.86 -20.21
N ALA A 478 -8.88 -29.00 -20.92
CA ALA A 478 -9.47 -30.28 -20.54
C ALA A 478 -9.02 -30.73 -19.14
N GLY A 479 -7.72 -30.60 -18.81
CA GLY A 479 -7.20 -30.89 -17.48
C GLY A 479 -7.86 -30.06 -16.38
N LEU A 480 -8.07 -28.74 -16.63
CA LEU A 480 -8.78 -27.86 -15.69
C LEU A 480 -10.25 -28.22 -15.49
N LEU A 481 -10.89 -28.86 -16.46
CA LEU A 481 -12.29 -29.30 -16.36
C LEU A 481 -12.43 -30.69 -15.73
N GLY A 482 -11.33 -31.40 -15.47
CA GLY A 482 -11.29 -32.77 -14.95
C GLY A 482 -12.05 -32.98 -13.65
N GLY A 483 -11.85 -32.08 -12.67
CA GLY A 483 -12.54 -32.17 -11.39
C GLY A 483 -14.06 -32.07 -11.52
N ARG A 484 -14.56 -31.08 -12.29
CA ARG A 484 -16.00 -30.90 -12.52
C ARG A 484 -16.61 -32.09 -13.27
N ALA A 485 -15.91 -32.61 -14.26
CA ALA A 485 -16.40 -33.76 -15.04
C ALA A 485 -16.45 -35.02 -14.17
N ALA A 486 -15.48 -35.24 -13.28
CA ALA A 486 -15.48 -36.34 -12.34
C ALA A 486 -16.63 -36.25 -11.31
N GLU A 487 -16.90 -35.04 -10.76
CA GLU A 487 -18.05 -34.79 -9.90
C GLU A 487 -19.37 -35.23 -10.61
N GLN A 488 -19.59 -34.76 -11.82
CA GLN A 488 -20.80 -35.09 -12.60
C GLN A 488 -20.90 -36.57 -12.92
N LEU A 489 -19.78 -37.20 -13.32
CA LEU A 489 -19.76 -38.60 -13.75
C LEU A 489 -20.02 -39.58 -12.60
N VAL A 490 -19.45 -39.32 -11.42
CA VAL A 490 -19.47 -40.25 -10.29
C VAL A 490 -20.51 -39.92 -9.25
N LEU A 491 -20.67 -38.63 -8.93
CA LEU A 491 -21.58 -38.17 -7.89
C LEU A 491 -22.95 -37.76 -8.44
N GLY A 492 -23.07 -37.58 -9.76
CA GLY A 492 -24.32 -37.14 -10.41
C GLY A 492 -24.71 -35.68 -10.13
N ASP A 493 -23.82 -34.92 -9.54
CA ASP A 493 -24.04 -33.54 -9.15
C ASP A 493 -22.76 -32.71 -9.39
N ILE A 494 -22.85 -31.41 -9.33
CA ILE A 494 -21.74 -30.46 -9.55
C ILE A 494 -21.67 -29.47 -8.41
N SER A 495 -20.46 -29.09 -8.04
CA SER A 495 -20.23 -28.17 -6.91
C SER A 495 -19.65 -26.82 -7.34
N THR A 496 -19.61 -25.89 -6.39
CA THR A 496 -18.91 -24.60 -6.54
C THR A 496 -17.39 -24.72 -6.46
N GLY A 497 -16.86 -25.91 -6.08
CA GLY A 497 -15.42 -26.17 -5.97
C GLY A 497 -14.67 -25.90 -7.26
N ALA A 498 -15.27 -26.25 -8.40
CA ALA A 498 -14.69 -26.04 -9.73
C ALA A 498 -14.69 -24.57 -10.23
N SER A 499 -15.11 -23.60 -9.43
CA SER A 499 -15.25 -22.20 -9.88
C SER A 499 -13.94 -21.57 -10.37
N ASN A 500 -12.84 -21.84 -9.67
CA ASN A 500 -11.51 -21.36 -10.06
C ASN A 500 -11.02 -22.02 -11.36
N ASP A 501 -11.20 -23.31 -11.49
CA ASP A 501 -10.77 -24.08 -12.67
C ASP A 501 -11.53 -23.65 -13.93
N ILE A 502 -12.84 -23.44 -13.82
CA ILE A 502 -13.67 -22.91 -14.90
C ILE A 502 -13.21 -21.48 -15.27
N SER A 503 -12.91 -20.64 -14.29
CA SER A 503 -12.41 -19.29 -14.55
C SER A 503 -11.08 -19.30 -15.30
N ARG A 504 -10.12 -20.12 -14.87
CA ARG A 504 -8.81 -20.31 -15.52
C ARG A 504 -8.94 -20.90 -16.93
N ALA A 505 -9.76 -21.92 -17.09
CA ALA A 505 -10.05 -22.53 -18.39
C ALA A 505 -10.66 -21.50 -19.36
N THR A 506 -11.64 -20.72 -18.90
CA THR A 506 -12.28 -19.65 -19.69
C THR A 506 -11.29 -18.55 -20.08
N GLN A 507 -10.41 -18.11 -19.17
CA GLN A 507 -9.37 -17.14 -19.47
C GLN A 507 -8.39 -17.66 -20.53
N LEU A 508 -8.02 -18.94 -20.45
CA LEU A 508 -7.15 -19.57 -21.43
C LEU A 508 -7.81 -19.64 -22.81
N ALA A 509 -9.07 -20.10 -22.89
CA ALA A 509 -9.85 -20.09 -24.11
C ALA A 509 -10.00 -18.68 -24.71
N ARG A 510 -10.23 -17.68 -23.88
CA ARG A 510 -10.29 -16.28 -24.29
C ARG A 510 -8.97 -15.78 -24.89
N LYS A 511 -7.82 -16.11 -24.28
CA LYS A 511 -6.50 -15.79 -24.82
C LYS A 511 -6.25 -16.48 -26.17
N MET A 512 -6.66 -17.74 -26.30
CA MET A 512 -6.55 -18.45 -27.59
C MET A 512 -7.30 -17.73 -28.71
N VAL A 513 -8.51 -17.29 -28.44
CA VAL A 513 -9.39 -16.65 -29.43
C VAL A 513 -9.01 -15.18 -29.63
N GLY A 514 -8.86 -14.41 -28.55
CA GLY A 514 -8.72 -12.94 -28.61
C GLY A 514 -7.29 -12.46 -28.83
N THR A 515 -6.30 -13.13 -28.19
CA THR A 515 -4.90 -12.67 -28.20
C THR A 515 -4.03 -13.41 -29.23
N TYR A 516 -4.18 -14.74 -29.29
CA TYR A 516 -3.26 -15.58 -30.07
C TYR A 516 -3.78 -15.92 -31.47
N GLY A 517 -5.02 -15.55 -31.82
CA GLY A 517 -5.61 -15.85 -33.12
C GLY A 517 -5.70 -17.35 -33.44
N MET A 518 -5.95 -18.19 -32.40
CA MET A 518 -5.98 -19.67 -32.54
C MET A 518 -7.37 -20.22 -32.84
N SER A 519 -8.33 -19.38 -33.26
CA SER A 519 -9.65 -19.78 -33.71
C SER A 519 -9.65 -20.05 -35.20
N GLU A 520 -10.24 -21.15 -35.65
CA GLU A 520 -10.43 -21.46 -37.07
C GLU A 520 -11.51 -20.60 -37.70
N GLN A 521 -12.51 -20.19 -36.92
CA GLN A 521 -13.64 -19.40 -37.40
C GLN A 521 -13.31 -17.93 -37.55
N LEU A 522 -12.50 -17.37 -36.60
CA LEU A 522 -12.11 -15.97 -36.57
C LEU A 522 -10.79 -15.69 -37.28
N GLY A 523 -10.03 -16.75 -37.61
CA GLY A 523 -8.74 -16.65 -38.29
C GLY A 523 -7.61 -16.08 -37.43
N ASN A 524 -6.53 -15.69 -38.10
CA ASN A 524 -5.29 -15.22 -37.46
C ASN A 524 -5.38 -13.72 -37.12
N VAL A 525 -6.37 -13.33 -36.33
CA VAL A 525 -6.61 -11.94 -35.91
C VAL A 525 -6.52 -11.82 -34.40
N ALA A 526 -5.74 -10.83 -33.92
CA ALA A 526 -5.70 -10.47 -32.52
C ALA A 526 -6.70 -9.33 -32.25
N PHE A 527 -7.71 -9.61 -31.45
CA PHE A 527 -8.75 -8.66 -31.05
C PHE A 527 -8.41 -7.94 -29.73
N ASP A 528 -7.69 -8.61 -28.83
CA ASP A 528 -7.27 -8.09 -27.53
C ASP A 528 -5.79 -7.65 -27.58
N ALA A 529 -5.44 -6.76 -28.52
CA ALA A 529 -4.08 -6.24 -28.62
C ALA A 529 -3.80 -5.26 -27.45
N GLY A 530 -3.28 -5.78 -26.33
CA GLY A 530 -2.64 -4.96 -25.31
C GLY A 530 -3.51 -4.44 -24.18
N HIS A 531 -4.60 -5.12 -23.79
CA HIS A 531 -5.49 -4.65 -22.73
C HIS A 531 -5.67 -5.68 -21.60
N ASP A 532 -4.60 -6.18 -21.05
CA ASP A 532 -4.64 -7.11 -19.88
C ASP A 532 -4.96 -6.42 -18.53
N GLU A 533 -5.50 -5.17 -18.52
CA GLU A 533 -5.77 -4.47 -17.28
C GLU A 533 -7.16 -3.87 -17.15
N VAL A 534 -7.94 -4.52 -16.30
CA VAL A 534 -9.17 -3.97 -15.72
C VAL A 534 -8.80 -2.87 -14.72
N PHE A 535 -8.69 -1.62 -15.21
CA PHE A 535 -8.68 -0.45 -14.31
C PHE A 535 -10.10 0.10 -14.18
N ILE A 536 -10.65 0.04 -12.97
CA ILE A 536 -12.04 0.43 -12.64
C ILE A 536 -12.40 1.87 -13.09
N GLY A 537 -11.42 2.75 -13.35
CA GLY A 537 -11.65 4.12 -13.83
C GLY A 537 -11.66 4.30 -15.36
N LYS A 538 -11.14 3.34 -16.13
CA LYS A 538 -11.03 3.42 -17.60
C LYS A 538 -12.14 2.64 -18.33
N SER A 539 -12.84 1.76 -17.61
CA SER A 539 -13.87 0.88 -18.19
C SER A 539 -15.15 1.59 -18.63
N MET A 540 -15.38 2.84 -18.21
CA MET A 540 -16.55 3.62 -18.63
C MET A 540 -16.45 4.28 -20.03
N ALA A 541 -15.27 4.28 -20.65
CA ALA A 541 -15.02 4.94 -21.93
C ALA A 541 -14.31 4.07 -22.99
N GLN A 542 -14.07 2.77 -22.73
CA GLN A 542 -13.45 1.90 -23.73
C GLN A 542 -14.49 1.37 -24.70
N THR A 543 -14.57 1.99 -25.85
CA THR A 543 -15.18 1.38 -27.06
C THR A 543 -14.35 0.17 -27.45
N ARG A 544 -14.97 -1.01 -27.46
CA ARG A 544 -14.35 -2.23 -27.99
C ARG A 544 -13.88 -1.98 -29.43
N PRO A 545 -12.64 -2.37 -29.82
CA PRO A 545 -12.13 -2.11 -31.18
C PRO A 545 -12.76 -2.98 -32.25
N TYR A 546 -13.80 -3.78 -31.93
CA TYR A 546 -14.47 -4.70 -32.81
C TYR A 546 -16.01 -4.61 -32.67
N SER A 547 -16.72 -5.09 -33.68
CA SER A 547 -18.20 -5.03 -33.75
C SER A 547 -18.86 -5.98 -32.75
N GLU A 548 -20.13 -5.72 -32.39
CA GLU A 548 -20.93 -6.64 -31.57
C GLU A 548 -21.09 -8.03 -32.24
N LYS A 549 -21.08 -8.09 -33.58
CA LYS A 549 -21.09 -9.36 -34.32
C LYS A 549 -19.82 -10.16 -34.02
N THR A 550 -18.65 -9.53 -34.10
CA THR A 550 -17.38 -10.18 -33.81
C THR A 550 -17.30 -10.61 -32.31
N ALA A 551 -17.84 -9.80 -31.41
CA ALA A 551 -17.93 -10.17 -29.99
C ALA A 551 -18.77 -11.45 -29.79
N ALA A 552 -19.94 -11.54 -30.45
CA ALA A 552 -20.80 -12.72 -30.38
C ALA A 552 -20.13 -13.97 -30.99
N GLU A 553 -19.37 -13.81 -32.08
CA GLU A 553 -18.58 -14.90 -32.69
C GLU A 553 -17.45 -15.35 -31.76
N MET A 554 -16.76 -14.43 -31.09
CA MET A 554 -15.73 -14.75 -30.05
C MET A 554 -16.35 -15.53 -28.88
N ASP A 555 -17.49 -15.07 -28.35
CA ASP A 555 -18.19 -15.76 -27.26
C ASP A 555 -18.66 -17.17 -27.71
N GLY A 556 -19.08 -17.33 -28.95
CA GLY A 556 -19.42 -18.62 -29.56
C GLY A 556 -18.23 -19.57 -29.62
N GLU A 557 -17.06 -19.09 -30.08
CA GLU A 557 -15.84 -19.88 -30.17
C GLU A 557 -15.29 -20.26 -28.76
N ILE A 558 -15.29 -19.33 -27.81
CA ILE A 558 -14.89 -19.63 -26.43
C ILE A 558 -15.77 -20.73 -25.87
N ARG A 559 -17.11 -20.63 -26.04
CA ARG A 559 -18.03 -21.67 -25.59
C ARG A 559 -17.74 -23.01 -26.26
N ARG A 560 -17.56 -23.03 -27.59
CA ARG A 560 -17.22 -24.24 -28.32
C ARG A 560 -15.96 -24.92 -27.81
N ILE A 561 -14.88 -24.14 -27.58
CA ILE A 561 -13.62 -24.67 -27.01
C ILE A 561 -13.88 -25.31 -25.63
N MET A 562 -14.66 -24.65 -24.78
CA MET A 562 -14.99 -25.16 -23.44
C MET A 562 -15.84 -26.43 -23.52
N ASP A 563 -16.86 -26.48 -24.39
CA ASP A 563 -17.74 -27.63 -24.56
C ASP A 563 -17.00 -28.83 -25.16
N ASP A 564 -16.16 -28.61 -26.18
CA ASP A 564 -15.31 -29.66 -26.79
C ASP A 564 -14.30 -30.22 -25.77
N ALA A 565 -13.68 -29.36 -24.99
CA ALA A 565 -12.74 -29.78 -23.93
C ALA A 565 -13.47 -30.57 -22.83
N TYR A 566 -14.68 -30.15 -22.43
CA TYR A 566 -15.47 -30.87 -21.43
C TYR A 566 -15.92 -32.26 -21.94
N ALA A 567 -16.37 -32.36 -23.19
CA ALA A 567 -16.74 -33.61 -23.81
C ALA A 567 -15.55 -34.60 -23.89
N ARG A 568 -14.37 -34.09 -24.31
CA ARG A 568 -13.12 -34.85 -24.34
C ARG A 568 -12.69 -35.32 -22.95
N CYS A 569 -12.75 -34.45 -21.98
CA CYS A 569 -12.48 -34.75 -20.59
C CYS A 569 -13.40 -35.86 -20.04
N THR A 570 -14.72 -35.77 -20.30
CA THR A 570 -15.69 -36.78 -19.88
C THR A 570 -15.39 -38.12 -20.52
N ALA A 571 -15.09 -38.16 -21.82
CA ALA A 571 -14.73 -39.42 -22.51
C ALA A 571 -13.47 -40.08 -21.92
N ILE A 572 -12.45 -39.27 -21.57
CA ILE A 572 -11.25 -39.76 -20.88
C ILE A 572 -11.62 -40.38 -19.52
N LEU A 573 -12.40 -39.69 -18.71
CA LEU A 573 -12.81 -40.19 -17.40
C LEU A 573 -13.70 -41.42 -17.46
N GLU A 574 -14.52 -41.56 -18.48
CA GLU A 574 -15.29 -42.80 -18.73
C GLU A 574 -14.37 -43.96 -19.08
N GLN A 575 -13.37 -43.76 -19.93
CA GLN A 575 -12.37 -44.74 -20.32
C GLN A 575 -11.54 -45.22 -19.11
N TYR A 576 -11.09 -44.32 -18.27
CA TYR A 576 -10.26 -44.58 -17.10
C TYR A 576 -11.06 -44.60 -15.78
N ARG A 577 -12.35 -44.94 -15.85
CA ARG A 577 -13.24 -44.95 -14.68
C ARG A 577 -12.76 -45.81 -13.53
N PRO A 578 -12.23 -47.05 -13.75
CA PRO A 578 -11.65 -47.83 -12.66
C PRO A 578 -10.52 -47.13 -11.93
N GLN A 579 -9.58 -46.54 -12.68
CA GLN A 579 -8.44 -45.79 -12.12
C GLN A 579 -8.89 -44.52 -11.38
N LEU A 580 -9.90 -43.81 -11.90
CA LEU A 580 -10.50 -42.67 -11.21
C LEU A 580 -11.03 -43.06 -9.83
N VAL A 581 -11.73 -44.16 -9.74
CA VAL A 581 -12.27 -44.66 -8.47
C VAL A 581 -11.14 -45.10 -7.54
N GLU A 582 -10.14 -45.82 -8.03
CA GLU A 582 -8.99 -46.27 -7.25
C GLU A 582 -8.20 -45.12 -6.67
N VAL A 583 -7.89 -44.06 -7.45
CA VAL A 583 -7.21 -42.85 -6.99
C VAL A 583 -8.04 -42.13 -5.92
N ALA A 584 -9.35 -41.98 -6.14
CA ALA A 584 -10.23 -41.31 -5.18
C ALA A 584 -10.33 -42.07 -3.85
N GLU A 585 -10.47 -43.41 -3.89
CA GLU A 585 -10.52 -44.27 -2.69
C GLU A 585 -9.17 -44.24 -1.95
N TYR A 586 -8.05 -44.23 -2.67
CA TYR A 586 -6.73 -44.08 -2.07
C TYR A 586 -6.61 -42.76 -1.32
N LEU A 587 -7.06 -41.63 -1.94
CA LEU A 587 -7.06 -40.31 -1.32
C LEU A 587 -7.96 -40.25 -0.08
N LEU A 588 -9.11 -40.93 -0.09
CA LEU A 588 -9.97 -41.04 1.08
C LEU A 588 -9.32 -41.78 2.24
N ALA A 589 -8.48 -42.79 1.94
CA ALA A 589 -7.76 -43.55 2.95
C ALA A 589 -6.50 -42.87 3.47
N ASN A 590 -5.70 -42.25 2.58
CA ASN A 590 -4.34 -41.77 2.88
C ASN A 590 -4.18 -40.25 2.80
N GLU A 591 -5.20 -39.50 2.36
CA GLU A 591 -5.27 -38.03 2.22
C GLU A 591 -4.33 -37.46 1.16
N THR A 592 -3.21 -38.08 0.88
CA THR A 592 -2.20 -37.62 -0.09
C THR A 592 -1.67 -38.83 -0.89
N MET A 593 -1.43 -38.61 -2.18
CA MET A 593 -0.89 -39.60 -3.11
C MET A 593 0.31 -39.03 -3.84
N THR A 594 1.44 -39.71 -3.80
CA THR A 594 2.67 -39.32 -4.49
C THR A 594 2.63 -39.66 -5.98
N ALA A 595 3.52 -39.07 -6.80
CA ALA A 595 3.67 -39.42 -8.22
C ALA A 595 3.89 -40.92 -8.44
N GLU A 596 4.75 -41.58 -7.63
CA GLU A 596 5.05 -42.98 -7.75
C GLU A 596 3.85 -43.90 -7.45
N GLU A 597 3.05 -43.54 -6.45
CA GLU A 597 1.82 -44.27 -6.08
C GLU A 597 0.76 -44.09 -7.16
N PHE A 598 0.62 -42.86 -7.70
CA PHE A 598 -0.31 -42.56 -8.77
C PHE A 598 0.03 -43.34 -10.05
N GLU A 599 1.28 -43.34 -10.47
CA GLU A 599 1.73 -44.06 -11.65
C GLU A 599 1.52 -45.62 -11.54
N LYS A 600 1.57 -46.17 -10.34
CA LYS A 600 1.28 -47.62 -10.11
C LYS A 600 -0.15 -47.97 -10.48
N VAL A 601 -1.12 -47.09 -10.32
CA VAL A 601 -2.54 -47.32 -10.70
C VAL A 601 -2.71 -47.52 -12.20
N PHE A 602 -1.81 -46.96 -13.03
CA PHE A 602 -1.86 -47.09 -14.49
C PHE A 602 -0.91 -48.14 -15.06
N ARG A 603 0.02 -48.68 -14.26
CA ARG A 603 0.85 -49.82 -14.67
C ARG A 603 0.01 -51.07 -14.51
N THR A 604 -0.59 -51.52 -15.62
CA THR A 604 -1.14 -52.90 -15.68
C THR A 604 0.01 -53.90 -15.51
N GLU A 605 -0.07 -54.81 -14.55
CA GLU A 605 0.82 -55.98 -14.46
C GLU A 605 0.77 -56.87 -15.72
#